data_c2f4b4859f5622b6e115e7556a37e538
#
_entry.id   c2f4b4859f5622b6e115e7556a37e538
#
_cell.length_a   1.000
_cell.length_b   1.000
_cell.length_c   1.000
_cell.angle_alpha   90.00
_cell.angle_beta   90.00
_cell.angle_gamma   90.00
#
_symmetry.space_group_name_H-M   'P 1'
#
loop_
_entity.id
_entity.type
_entity.pdbx_description
1 polymer ?
#
loop_
_entity_poly.entity_id
_entity_poly.type
_entity_poly.pdbx_seq_one_letter_code
_entity_poly.pdbx_strand_id
1 'polypeptide(L)' 'MDYYSIIIRSKNENNTKYLRKLNDFDEVKDQINKLIGERKTFYVNRFKNELCVDTMYFEKGKRIY' A
#
# COMPACT_ATOMS: atom_id res chain seq x y z
N MET A 1 1.48 18.19 -4.19
CA MET A 1 0.27 17.45 -3.80
C MET A 1 0.66 16.09 -3.28
N ASP A 2 0.22 15.75 -2.08
CA ASP A 2 0.57 14.47 -1.47
C ASP A 2 -0.44 13.40 -1.85
N TYR A 3 0.04 12.20 -2.14
CA TYR A 3 -0.83 11.08 -2.40
C TYR A 3 -0.13 9.78 -1.99
N TYR A 4 -0.91 8.72 -1.91
CA TYR A 4 -0.42 7.39 -1.57
C TYR A 4 -0.73 6.44 -2.71
N SER A 5 0.10 5.43 -2.87
CA SER A 5 -0.22 4.31 -3.73
C SER A 5 0.02 3.02 -2.98
N ILE A 6 -0.84 2.05 -3.22
CA ILE A 6 -0.75 0.74 -2.58
C ILE A 6 -0.53 -0.29 -3.68
N ILE A 7 0.53 -1.05 -3.56
CA ILE A 7 0.87 -2.12 -4.50
C ILE A 7 0.69 -3.45 -3.79
N ILE A 8 -0.29 -4.23 -4.24
CA ILE A 8 -0.61 -5.52 -3.65
C ILE A 8 0.06 -6.61 -4.49
N ARG A 9 0.84 -7.47 -3.85
CA ARG A 9 1.48 -8.59 -4.54
C ARG A 9 0.62 -9.83 -4.42
N SER A 10 0.42 -10.49 -5.56
CA SER A 10 -0.28 -11.77 -5.58
C SER A 10 0.67 -12.91 -5.25
N LYS A 11 0.15 -13.89 -4.52
CA LYS A 11 0.92 -15.02 -4.04
C LYS A 11 1.37 -15.97 -5.16
N ASN A 12 0.64 -16.07 -6.24
CA ASN A 12 0.83 -17.10 -7.25
C ASN A 12 1.44 -16.61 -8.56
N GLU A 13 1.66 -15.33 -8.68
CA GLU A 13 2.11 -14.76 -9.94
C GLU A 13 2.82 -13.44 -9.72
N ASN A 14 3.51 -12.99 -10.74
CA ASN A 14 4.08 -11.66 -10.77
C ASN A 14 3.02 -10.56 -10.91
N ASN A 15 1.78 -10.86 -10.57
CA ASN A 15 0.69 -9.90 -10.66
C ASN A 15 0.70 -8.97 -9.45
N THR A 16 1.04 -7.74 -9.71
CA THR A 16 0.87 -6.66 -8.76
C THR A 16 -0.42 -5.95 -9.09
N LYS A 17 -1.27 -5.80 -8.09
CA LYS A 17 -2.47 -5.00 -8.22
C LYS A 17 -2.17 -3.61 -7.71
N TYR A 18 -2.25 -2.64 -8.60
CA TYR A 18 -1.99 -1.26 -8.26
C TYR A 18 -3.28 -0.57 -7.86
N LEU A 19 -3.36 -0.12 -6.64
CA LEU A 19 -4.47 0.70 -6.19
C LEU A 19 -4.15 2.15 -6.45
N ARG A 20 -5.18 2.87 -6.86
CA ARG A 20 -5.13 4.26 -7.27
C ARG A 20 -4.43 5.18 -6.29
N LYS A 21 -4.00 6.32 -6.80
CA LYS A 21 -3.54 7.44 -6.00
C LYS A 21 -4.61 7.84 -5.00
N LEU A 22 -4.32 7.65 -3.74
CA LEU A 22 -5.21 8.02 -2.66
C LEU A 22 -4.65 9.28 -2.01
N ASN A 23 -5.45 10.33 -1.94
CA ASN A 23 -5.03 11.58 -1.32
C ASN A 23 -5.68 11.82 0.04
N ASP A 24 -6.48 10.87 0.50
CA ASP A 24 -7.13 10.93 1.81
C ASP A 24 -6.49 9.87 2.72
N PHE A 25 -5.86 10.33 3.78
CA PHE A 25 -5.16 9.45 4.72
C PHE A 25 -6.10 8.46 5.39
N ASP A 26 -7.34 8.87 5.71
CA ASP A 26 -8.30 7.96 6.33
C ASP A 26 -8.67 6.82 5.38
N GLU A 27 -8.81 7.12 4.11
CA GLU A 27 -9.07 6.12 3.07
C GLU A 27 -7.91 5.14 2.94
N VAL A 28 -6.68 5.66 3.01
CA VAL A 28 -5.47 4.83 2.99
C VAL A 28 -5.46 3.90 4.20
N LYS A 29 -5.76 4.40 5.38
CA LYS A 29 -5.80 3.60 6.61
C LYS A 29 -6.85 2.50 6.52
N ASP A 30 -8.01 2.78 5.96
CA ASP A 30 -9.06 1.78 5.77
C ASP A 30 -8.59 0.66 4.84
N GLN A 31 -7.91 1.01 3.75
CA GLN A 31 -7.38 0.02 2.81
C GLN A 31 -6.28 -0.81 3.47
N ILE A 32 -5.39 -0.19 4.22
CA ILE A 32 -4.33 -0.90 4.94
C ILE A 32 -4.95 -1.90 5.92
N ASN A 33 -5.92 -1.48 6.70
CA ASN A 33 -6.59 -2.35 7.67
C ASN A 33 -7.28 -3.53 7.00
N LYS A 34 -7.91 -3.30 5.87
CA LYS A 34 -8.54 -4.34 5.09
C LYS A 34 -7.52 -5.37 4.60
N LEU A 35 -6.40 -4.89 4.06
CA LEU A 35 -5.36 -5.76 3.54
C LEU A 35 -4.68 -6.56 4.65
N ILE A 36 -4.50 -5.96 5.82
CA ILE A 36 -3.98 -6.66 7.00
C ILE A 36 -4.93 -7.78 7.40
N GLY A 37 -6.23 -7.49 7.44
CA GLY A 37 -7.24 -8.50 7.76
C GLY A 37 -7.27 -9.65 6.77
N GLU A 38 -6.93 -9.39 5.52
CA GLU A 38 -6.86 -10.41 4.47
C GLU A 38 -5.49 -11.09 4.38
N ARG A 39 -4.57 -10.72 5.23
CA ARG A 39 -3.18 -11.23 5.27
C ARG A 39 -2.47 -11.11 3.92
N LYS A 40 -2.63 -9.97 3.29
CA LYS A 40 -1.99 -9.68 2.02
C LYS A 40 -0.56 -9.18 2.20
N THR A 41 0.25 -9.37 1.17
CA THR A 41 1.58 -8.77 1.09
C THR A 41 1.45 -7.54 0.20
N PHE A 42 1.87 -6.39 0.70
CA PHE A 42 1.68 -5.15 -0.03
C PHE A 42 2.66 -4.08 0.42
N TYR A 43 2.82 -3.07 -0.45
CA TYR A 43 3.63 -1.88 -0.17
C TYR A 43 2.72 -0.67 -0.17
N VAL A 44 2.99 0.26 0.74
CA VAL A 44 2.33 1.56 0.77
C VAL A 44 3.39 2.61 0.54
N ASN A 45 3.27 3.34 -0.56
CA ASN A 45 4.20 4.39 -0.92
C ASN A 45 3.53 5.75 -0.72
N ARG A 46 4.24 6.63 -0.03
CA ARG A 46 3.80 8.01 0.11
C ARG A 46 4.58 8.88 -0.85
N PHE A 47 3.87 9.69 -1.61
CA PHE A 47 4.47 10.59 -2.59
C PHE A 47 4.22 12.03 -2.21
N LYS A 48 5.24 12.84 -2.37
CA LYS A 48 5.14 14.29 -2.19
C LYS A 48 5.75 14.93 -3.43
N ASN A 49 4.92 15.71 -4.16
CA ASN A 49 5.34 16.35 -5.41
C ASN A 49 5.98 15.35 -6.37
N GLU A 50 5.36 14.18 -6.51
CA GLU A 50 5.77 13.10 -7.43
C GLU A 50 7.06 12.39 -7.02
N LEU A 51 7.60 12.70 -5.84
CA LEU A 51 8.73 11.95 -5.30
C LEU A 51 8.25 11.02 -4.20
N CYS A 52 8.69 9.76 -4.27
CA CYS A 52 8.40 8.82 -3.20
C CYS A 52 9.27 9.15 -1.99
N VAL A 53 8.61 9.60 -0.91
CA VAL A 53 9.32 10.04 0.29
C VAL A 53 9.29 9.01 1.41
N ASP A 54 8.45 7.99 1.29
CA ASP A 54 8.35 6.96 2.31
C ASP A 54 7.72 5.70 1.73
N THR A 55 8.11 4.55 2.24
CA THR A 55 7.56 3.26 1.85
C THR A 55 7.35 2.42 3.09
N MET A 56 6.15 1.84 3.21
CA MET A 56 5.84 0.86 4.24
C MET A 56 5.64 -0.49 3.57
N TYR A 57 6.21 -1.54 4.16
CA TYR A 57 6.08 -2.88 3.62
C TYR A 57 5.37 -3.79 4.63
N PHE A 58 4.37 -4.50 4.15
CA PHE A 58 3.60 -5.46 4.93
C PHE A 58 3.71 -6.82 4.27
N GLU A 59 4.03 -7.84 5.06
CA GLU A 59 4.12 -9.21 4.58
C GLU A 59 3.11 -10.06 5.33
N LYS A 60 2.18 -10.66 4.58
CA LYS A 60 1.11 -11.51 5.11
C LYS A 60 0.32 -10.81 6.23
N GLY A 61 0.05 -9.55 6.04
CA GLY A 61 -0.72 -8.74 6.99
C GLY A 61 0.08 -8.23 8.17
N LYS A 62 1.41 -8.40 8.16
CA LYS A 62 2.27 -7.97 9.25
C LYS A 62 3.23 -6.90 8.76
N ARG A 63 3.29 -5.78 9.45
CA ARG A 63 4.19 -4.69 9.09
C ARG A 63 5.64 -5.09 9.32
N ILE A 64 6.47 -4.94 8.30
CA ILE A 64 7.90 -5.24 8.36
C ILE A 64 8.70 -3.95 8.55
N TYR A 65 8.37 -2.89 7.78
CA TYR A 65 9.04 -1.59 7.95
C TYR A 65 8.19 -0.43 7.44
#